data_50720e942f7336dd2a52aea8574113fd
#
_entry.id   50720e942f7336dd2a52aea8574113fd
#
_cell.length_a   1.000
_cell.length_b   1.000
_cell.length_c   1.000
_cell.angle_alpha   90.00
_cell.angle_beta   90.00
_cell.angle_gamma   90.00
#
_symmetry.space_group_name_H-M   'P 1'
#
loop_
_entity.id
_entity.type
_entity.pdbx_description
1 polymer ?
#
loop_
_entity_poly.entity_id
_entity_poly.type
_entity_poly.pdbx_seq_one_letter_code
_entity_poly.pdbx_strand_id
1 'polypeptide(L)'
;MGFLPPIQMKGLITMKLIHAKYNPMHNSIDINHYNGYILRIDCNQAESGIRITPNSQRYLNALVIDNPLEYARLALNGEMQTCVDAEDSLEVF
;
A
#
# COMPACT_ATOMS: atom_id res chain seq x y z
N MET A 1 -12.72 -19.32 -25.32
CA MET A 1 -12.43 -19.19 -24.95
C MET A 1 -12.51 -18.70 -23.96
N GLY A 2 -12.86 -18.68 -23.52
CA GLY A 2 -13.09 -18.15 -22.33
C GLY A 2 -11.99 -17.78 -21.48
N PHE A 3 -10.92 -17.82 -21.94
CA PHE A 3 -9.84 -17.48 -21.08
C PHE A 3 -9.70 -15.99 -20.96
N LEU A 4 -9.19 -15.55 -19.85
CA LEU A 4 -9.05 -14.15 -19.59
C LEU A 4 -7.66 -13.67 -19.91
N PRO A 5 -7.52 -12.52 -20.53
CA PRO A 5 -6.21 -11.94 -20.72
C PRO A 5 -5.56 -11.63 -19.39
N PRO A 6 -4.24 -11.64 -19.34
CA PRO A 6 -3.55 -11.33 -18.10
C PRO A 6 -3.91 -9.98 -17.51
N ILE A 7 -4.16 -9.01 -18.34
CA ILE A 7 -4.54 -7.69 -17.87
C ILE A 7 -5.84 -7.74 -17.11
N GLN A 8 -6.77 -8.51 -17.61
CA GLN A 8 -8.05 -8.64 -16.98
C GLN A 8 -7.94 -9.34 -15.66
N MET A 9 -7.11 -10.35 -15.58
CA MET A 9 -6.89 -11.03 -14.33
C MET A 9 -6.29 -10.09 -13.30
N LYS A 10 -5.37 -9.27 -13.74
CA LYS A 10 -4.78 -8.31 -12.86
C LYS A 10 -5.81 -7.34 -12.30
N GLY A 11 -6.71 -6.89 -13.14
CA GLY A 11 -7.77 -6.00 -12.70
C GLY A 11 -8.68 -6.67 -11.71
N LEU A 12 -9.00 -7.93 -11.94
CA LEU A 12 -9.84 -8.65 -11.02
C LEU A 12 -9.19 -8.80 -9.66
N ILE A 13 -7.90 -9.08 -9.62
CA ILE A 13 -7.20 -9.21 -8.37
C ILE A 13 -7.26 -7.89 -7.62
N THR A 14 -7.04 -6.79 -8.31
CA THR A 14 -7.11 -5.48 -7.68
C THR A 14 -8.48 -5.21 -7.09
N MET A 15 -9.53 -5.58 -7.83
CA MET A 15 -10.89 -5.36 -7.36
C MET A 15 -11.24 -6.26 -6.19
N LYS A 16 -10.62 -7.42 -6.11
CA LYS A 16 -10.91 -8.33 -5.02
C LYS A 16 -10.20 -7.96 -3.72
N LEU A 17 -9.24 -7.07 -3.78
CA LEU A 17 -8.61 -6.54 -2.58
C LEU A 17 -9.45 -5.40 -2.06
N ILE A 18 -10.65 -5.70 -1.62
CA ILE A 18 -11.62 -4.68 -1.34
C ILE A 18 -11.59 -4.18 0.09
N HIS A 19 -11.00 -4.95 0.97
CA HIS A 19 -10.93 -4.56 2.36
C HIS A 19 -9.49 -4.49 2.80
N ALA A 20 -9.01 -3.29 3.01
CA ALA A 20 -7.71 -3.07 3.58
C ALA A 20 -7.90 -2.23 4.82
N LYS A 21 -7.24 -2.61 5.89
CA LYS A 21 -7.43 -1.95 7.17
C LYS A 21 -6.12 -1.89 7.91
N TYR A 22 -5.83 -0.73 8.48
CA TYR A 22 -4.63 -0.58 9.28
C TYR A 22 -4.82 -1.25 10.64
N ASN A 23 -3.85 -2.03 11.04
CA ASN A 23 -3.84 -2.71 12.33
C ASN A 23 -2.77 -2.06 13.21
N PRO A 24 -3.16 -1.23 14.17
CA PRO A 24 -2.15 -0.54 15.00
C PRO A 24 -1.39 -1.49 15.92
N MET A 25 -1.97 -2.61 16.27
CA MET A 25 -1.27 -3.54 17.15
C MET A 25 -0.06 -4.15 16.48
N HIS A 26 -0.15 -4.39 15.19
CA HIS A 26 0.94 -4.99 14.44
C HIS A 26 1.65 -4.01 13.54
N ASN A 27 1.16 -2.77 13.47
CA ASN A 27 1.65 -1.77 12.54
C ASN A 27 1.67 -2.36 11.13
N SER A 28 0.51 -2.81 10.68
CA SER A 28 0.39 -3.50 9.40
C SER A 28 -0.89 -3.09 8.69
N ILE A 29 -0.91 -3.34 7.38
CA ILE A 29 -2.15 -3.26 6.62
C ILE A 29 -2.64 -4.68 6.44
N ASP A 30 -3.82 -4.97 6.94
CA ASP A 30 -4.42 -6.28 6.80
C ASP A 30 -5.44 -6.22 5.69
N ILE A 31 -5.28 -7.06 4.69
CA ILE A 31 -6.11 -7.06 3.49
C ILE A 31 -6.90 -8.35 3.44
N ASN A 32 -8.21 -8.22 3.42
CA ASN A 32 -9.09 -9.38 3.28
C ASN A 32 -9.27 -9.67 1.81
N HIS A 33 -8.89 -10.87 1.44
CA HIS A 33 -9.02 -11.31 0.06
C HIS A 33 -10.37 -11.99 -0.10
N TYR A 34 -10.91 -11.95 -1.31
CA TYR A 34 -12.26 -12.47 -1.54
C TYR A 34 -12.37 -13.97 -1.27
N ASN A 35 -11.28 -14.70 -1.35
CA ASN A 35 -11.35 -16.14 -1.08
C ASN A 35 -10.91 -16.51 0.32
N GLY A 36 -10.97 -15.56 1.24
CA GLY A 36 -10.79 -15.85 2.65
C GLY A 36 -9.40 -15.66 3.19
N TYR A 37 -8.45 -15.37 2.35
CA TYR A 37 -7.10 -15.08 2.83
C TYR A 37 -7.04 -13.76 3.53
N ILE A 38 -6.07 -13.66 4.43
CA ILE A 38 -5.66 -12.37 4.95
C ILE A 38 -4.23 -12.16 4.55
N LEU A 39 -3.99 -11.11 3.79
CA LEU A 39 -2.64 -10.71 3.44
C LEU A 39 -2.24 -9.56 4.35
N ARG A 40 -1.10 -9.68 4.99
CA ARG A 40 -0.65 -8.66 5.92
C ARG A 40 0.61 -8.01 5.40
N ILE A 41 0.59 -6.70 5.31
CA ILE A 41 1.74 -5.92 4.88
C ILE A 41 2.29 -5.20 6.09
N ASP A 42 3.50 -5.57 6.49
CA ASP A 42 4.17 -4.99 7.64
C ASP A 42 4.69 -3.62 7.26
N CYS A 43 4.19 -2.59 7.92
CA CYS A 43 4.58 -1.21 7.59
C CYS A 43 6.05 -0.96 7.89
N ASN A 44 6.58 -1.57 8.93
CA ASN A 44 8.02 -1.42 9.23
C ASN A 44 8.85 -1.98 8.10
N GLN A 45 8.47 -3.13 7.58
CA GLN A 45 9.16 -3.72 6.45
C GLN A 45 9.00 -2.88 5.19
N ALA A 46 7.79 -2.41 4.95
CA ALA A 46 7.53 -1.62 3.75
C ALA A 46 8.34 -0.34 3.72
N GLU A 47 8.62 0.20 4.90
CA GLU A 47 9.36 1.46 4.99
C GLU A 47 10.84 1.28 5.25
N SER A 48 11.28 0.07 5.51
CA SER A 48 12.70 -0.16 5.73
C SER A 48 13.43 -0.05 4.40
N GLY A 49 14.62 0.52 4.44
CA GLY A 49 15.42 0.64 3.24
C GLY A 49 15.09 1.81 2.35
N ILE A 50 14.05 2.58 2.66
CA ILE A 50 13.77 3.80 1.90
C ILE A 50 14.08 4.99 2.77
N ARG A 51 14.30 6.14 2.11
CA ARG A 51 14.58 7.38 2.82
C ARG A 51 13.29 8.11 3.07
N ILE A 52 13.02 8.38 4.33
CA ILE A 52 11.79 9.02 4.76
C ILE A 52 12.15 10.19 5.65
N THR A 53 11.61 11.37 5.34
CA THR A 53 11.78 12.54 6.19
C THR A 53 10.62 12.62 7.16
N PRO A 54 10.69 13.49 8.18
CA PRO A 54 9.54 13.69 9.05
C PRO A 54 8.28 14.09 8.30
N ASN A 55 8.43 14.84 7.22
CA ASN A 55 7.29 15.24 6.41
C ASN A 55 6.62 14.05 5.74
N SER A 56 7.40 13.24 5.04
CA SER A 56 6.83 12.10 4.35
C SER A 56 6.38 11.02 5.32
N GLN A 57 7.03 10.92 6.49
CA GLN A 57 6.54 9.99 7.50
C GLN A 57 5.14 10.36 7.95
N ARG A 58 4.88 11.66 8.14
CA ARG A 58 3.53 12.13 8.48
C ARG A 58 2.54 11.76 7.40
N TYR A 59 2.95 11.91 6.14
CA TYR A 59 2.10 11.54 5.02
C TYR A 59 1.77 10.05 5.05
N LEU A 60 2.77 9.21 5.26
CA LEU A 60 2.54 7.77 5.29
C LEU A 60 1.67 7.37 6.48
N ASN A 61 1.87 8.01 7.63
CA ASN A 61 1.07 7.72 8.80
C ASN A 61 -0.41 8.06 8.56
N ALA A 62 -0.66 9.13 7.85
CA ALA A 62 -2.03 9.48 7.48
C ALA A 62 -2.58 8.52 6.46
N LEU A 63 -1.75 8.12 5.52
CA LEU A 63 -2.19 7.26 4.43
C LEU A 63 -2.64 5.88 4.93
N VAL A 64 -1.93 5.31 5.90
CA VAL A 64 -2.32 3.98 6.40
C VAL A 64 -3.70 4.01 7.03
N ILE A 65 -4.12 5.16 7.53
CA ILE A 65 -5.43 5.28 8.17
C ILE A 65 -6.48 5.69 7.16
N ASP A 66 -6.16 6.68 6.34
CA ASP A 66 -7.14 7.26 5.42
C ASP A 66 -7.34 6.41 4.18
N ASN A 67 -6.29 5.77 3.70
CA ASN A 67 -6.38 4.98 2.48
C ASN A 67 -5.41 3.82 2.54
N PRO A 68 -5.67 2.83 3.40
CA PRO A 68 -4.74 1.72 3.58
C PRO A 68 -4.53 0.89 2.32
N LEU A 69 -5.52 0.84 1.44
CA LEU A 69 -5.35 0.08 0.21
C LEU A 69 -4.32 0.74 -0.69
N GLU A 70 -4.29 2.06 -0.73
CA GLU A 70 -3.29 2.76 -1.52
C GLU A 70 -1.89 2.54 -0.96
N TYR A 71 -1.75 2.56 0.37
CA TYR A 71 -0.47 2.26 1.00
C TYR A 71 -0.01 0.85 0.60
N ALA A 72 -0.93 -0.10 0.66
CA ALA A 72 -0.62 -1.47 0.29
C ALA A 72 -0.17 -1.57 -1.17
N ARG A 73 -0.86 -0.84 -2.04
CA ARG A 73 -0.52 -0.85 -3.45
C ARG A 73 0.90 -0.33 -3.68
N LEU A 74 1.24 0.76 -3.01
CA LEU A 74 2.59 1.31 -3.13
C LEU A 74 3.64 0.33 -2.65
N ALA A 75 3.36 -0.32 -1.53
CA ALA A 75 4.31 -1.28 -0.97
C ALA A 75 4.50 -2.49 -1.89
N LEU A 76 3.40 -3.02 -2.41
CA LEU A 76 3.46 -4.21 -3.25
C LEU A 76 4.08 -3.93 -4.61
N ASN A 77 3.92 -2.72 -5.11
CA ASN A 77 4.47 -2.36 -6.41
C ASN A 77 5.89 -1.81 -6.34
N GLY A 78 6.42 -1.65 -5.14
CA GLY A 78 7.76 -1.09 -4.99
C GLY A 78 7.82 0.39 -5.28
N GLU A 79 6.73 1.10 -5.06
CA GLU A 79 6.62 2.52 -5.40
C GLU A 79 6.70 3.43 -4.18
N MET A 80 7.04 2.88 -3.02
CA MET A 80 7.07 3.68 -1.80
C MET A 80 8.07 4.82 -1.88
N GLN A 81 9.28 4.55 -2.37
CA GLN A 81 10.29 5.59 -2.44
C GLN A 81 9.87 6.70 -3.40
N THR A 82 9.30 6.33 -4.53
CA THR A 82 8.82 7.31 -5.50
C THR A 82 7.77 8.22 -4.89
N CYS A 83 6.85 7.63 -4.15
CA CYS A 83 5.80 8.39 -3.51
C CYS A 83 6.35 9.33 -2.44
N VAL A 84 7.27 8.83 -1.62
CA VAL A 84 7.87 9.60 -0.57
C VAL A 84 8.67 10.76 -1.15
N ASP A 85 9.43 10.49 -2.22
CA ASP A 85 10.21 11.54 -2.86
C ASP A 85 9.33 12.64 -3.42
N ALA A 86 8.18 12.27 -3.97
CA ALA A 86 7.24 13.26 -4.49
C ALA A 86 6.70 14.14 -3.37
N GLU A 87 6.38 13.55 -2.22
CA GLU A 87 5.90 14.32 -1.08
C GLU A 87 6.97 15.26 -0.56
N ASP A 88 8.20 14.79 -0.48
CA ASP A 88 9.28 15.60 0.02
C ASP A 88 9.64 16.72 -0.96
N SER A 89 9.46 16.47 -2.25
CA SER A 89 9.66 17.50 -3.26
C SER A 89 8.72 18.67 -3.08
N LEU A 90 7.47 18.37 -2.72
CA LEU A 90 6.49 19.43 -2.51
C LEU A 90 6.87 20.34 -1.37
N GLU A 91 7.59 19.80 -0.42
CA GLU A 91 7.99 20.55 0.75
C GLU A 91 9.03 21.62 0.44
N VAL A 92 9.72 21.48 -0.65
CA VAL A 92 10.79 22.40 -1.01
C VAL A 92 10.27 23.79 -1.32
N PHE A 93 9.03 23.88 -1.67
CA PHE A 93 8.42 25.16 -1.96
C PHE A 93 7.88 25.83 -0.72
#